data_6565757f51bf2ea77875acd29a65f6ca
#
_entry.id   6565757f51bf2ea77875acd29a65f6ca
#
_cell.length_a   1.000
_cell.length_b   1.000
_cell.length_c   1.000
_cell.angle_alpha   90.00
_cell.angle_beta   90.00
_cell.angle_gamma   90.00
#
_symmetry.space_group_name_H-M   'P 1'
#
loop_
_entity.id
_entity.type
_entity.pdbx_description
1 polymer ?
#
loop_
_entity_poly.entity_id
_entity_poly.type
_entity_poly.pdbx_seq_one_letter_code
_entity_poly.pdbx_strand_id
1 'polypeptide(L)'
;MSLVAVEAAITVVDKEHRDALVSSSAAIQKATRDDEPGCLVYSFAADPVQDDLIQVYELWESEESLDVHLRHPNYLAMREALGAGGITGAVSRKHRIEASAEVYGSDGTPSGYFD
;
A
#
# COMPACT_ATOMS: atom_id res chain seq x y z
N MET A 1 -8.40 15.34 -12.23
CA MET A 1 -8.53 14.54 -11.00
C MET A 1 -7.17 14.29 -10.40
N SER A 2 -7.09 14.28 -9.10
CA SER A 2 -5.83 14.05 -8.41
C SER A 2 -5.65 12.58 -8.10
N LEU A 3 -4.41 12.10 -8.22
CA LEU A 3 -4.04 10.79 -7.70
C LEU A 3 -4.16 10.79 -6.17
N VAL A 4 -4.40 9.63 -5.61
CA VAL A 4 -4.45 9.45 -4.16
C VAL A 4 -3.46 8.37 -3.76
N ALA A 5 -2.56 8.72 -2.85
CA ALA A 5 -1.63 7.77 -2.26
C ALA A 5 -2.14 7.32 -0.89
N VAL A 6 -1.95 6.06 -0.57
CA VAL A 6 -2.21 5.52 0.77
C VAL A 6 -0.89 4.98 1.30
N GLU A 7 -0.56 5.36 2.52
CA GLU A 7 0.55 4.77 3.25
C GLU A 7 0.03 4.17 4.55
N ALA A 8 0.58 3.04 4.94
CA ALA A 8 0.24 2.43 6.21
C ALA A 8 1.43 1.69 6.79
N ALA A 9 1.44 1.62 8.12
CA ALA A 9 2.36 0.81 8.88
C ALA A 9 1.52 -0.13 9.73
N ILE A 10 1.70 -1.43 9.55
CA ILE A 10 0.96 -2.46 10.27
C ILE A 10 1.96 -3.25 11.10
N THR A 11 1.71 -3.33 12.41
CA THR A 11 2.53 -4.16 13.29
C THR A 11 1.77 -5.43 13.67
N VAL A 12 2.52 -6.51 13.79
CA VAL A 12 2.02 -7.83 14.17
C VAL A 12 2.80 -8.38 15.35
N VAL A 13 2.39 -9.53 15.87
CA VAL A 13 2.94 -10.06 17.12
C VAL A 13 4.43 -10.44 17.02
N ASP A 14 4.88 -10.90 15.84
CA ASP A 14 6.29 -11.30 15.64
C ASP A 14 6.61 -11.44 14.15
N LYS A 15 7.88 -11.71 13.85
CA LYS A 15 8.38 -11.88 12.50
C LYS A 15 7.69 -13.02 11.74
N GLU A 16 7.44 -14.14 12.41
CA GLU A 16 6.84 -15.31 11.79
C GLU A 16 5.41 -14.99 11.30
N HIS A 17 4.62 -14.32 12.12
CA HIS A 17 3.28 -13.88 11.74
C HIS A 17 3.35 -12.87 10.58
N ARG A 18 4.31 -11.94 10.65
CA ARG A 18 4.50 -10.96 9.58
C ARG A 18 4.79 -11.64 8.25
N ASP A 19 5.77 -12.54 8.23
CA ASP A 19 6.19 -13.21 7.01
C ASP A 19 5.07 -14.09 6.43
N ALA A 20 4.33 -14.78 7.31
CA ALA A 20 3.18 -15.57 6.89
C ALA A 20 2.07 -14.71 6.29
N LEU A 21 1.79 -13.56 6.89
CA LEU A 21 0.76 -12.65 6.42
C LEU A 21 1.12 -12.04 5.06
N VAL A 22 2.35 -11.58 4.89
CA VAL A 22 2.82 -11.04 3.62
C VAL A 22 2.73 -12.10 2.53
N SER A 23 3.19 -13.32 2.82
CA SER A 23 3.16 -14.44 1.88
C SER A 23 1.72 -14.83 1.51
N SER A 24 0.84 -14.99 2.50
CA SER A 24 -0.54 -15.40 2.24
C SER A 24 -1.36 -14.32 1.54
N SER A 25 -0.98 -13.05 1.68
CA SER A 25 -1.68 -11.94 1.03
C SER A 25 -1.25 -11.71 -0.42
N ALA A 26 -0.22 -12.39 -0.90
CA ALA A 26 0.33 -12.15 -2.23
C ALA A 26 -0.71 -12.32 -3.35
N ALA A 27 -1.56 -13.34 -3.27
CA ALA A 27 -2.61 -13.57 -4.26
C ALA A 27 -3.65 -12.43 -4.24
N ILE A 28 -3.97 -11.90 -3.07
CA ILE A 28 -4.91 -10.79 -2.93
C ILE A 28 -4.28 -9.52 -3.52
N GLN A 29 -3.00 -9.29 -3.27
CA GLN A 29 -2.27 -8.15 -3.84
C GLN A 29 -2.27 -8.23 -5.37
N LYS A 30 -2.02 -9.42 -5.91
CA LYS A 30 -2.04 -9.63 -7.36
C LYS A 30 -3.43 -9.36 -7.93
N ALA A 31 -4.48 -9.89 -7.30
CA ALA A 31 -5.85 -9.68 -7.76
C ALA A 31 -6.23 -8.19 -7.76
N THR A 32 -5.83 -7.45 -6.73
CA THR A 32 -6.08 -6.02 -6.65
C THR A 32 -5.41 -5.28 -7.81
N ARG A 33 -4.17 -5.61 -8.10
CA ARG A 33 -3.42 -5.00 -9.20
C ARG A 33 -4.02 -5.33 -10.57
N ASP A 34 -4.48 -6.57 -10.75
CA ASP A 34 -4.97 -7.06 -12.04
C ASP A 34 -6.42 -6.65 -12.31
N ASP A 35 -7.27 -6.65 -11.29
CA ASP A 35 -8.72 -6.57 -11.46
C ASP A 35 -9.30 -5.18 -11.23
N GLU A 36 -8.58 -4.29 -10.56
CA GLU A 36 -9.11 -2.97 -10.21
C GLU A 36 -8.48 -1.89 -11.09
N PRO A 37 -9.23 -1.33 -12.07
CA PRO A 37 -8.66 -0.47 -13.10
C PRO A 37 -7.94 0.79 -12.60
N GLY A 38 -8.38 1.33 -11.48
CA GLY A 38 -7.78 2.54 -10.91
C GLY A 38 -6.57 2.28 -10.02
N CYS A 39 -6.16 1.03 -9.84
CA CYS A 39 -5.02 0.67 -9.01
C CYS A 39 -3.72 0.86 -9.79
N LEU A 40 -2.90 1.81 -9.36
CA LEU A 40 -1.60 2.08 -9.97
C LEU A 40 -0.46 1.38 -9.21
N VAL A 41 -0.55 1.33 -7.88
CA VAL A 41 0.38 0.60 -7.02
C VAL A 41 -0.41 -0.01 -5.87
N TYR A 42 -0.07 -1.23 -5.49
CA TYR A 42 -0.65 -1.87 -4.32
C TYR A 42 0.37 -2.85 -3.76
N SER A 43 0.99 -2.50 -2.64
CA SER A 43 2.07 -3.29 -2.07
C SER A 43 2.00 -3.33 -0.54
N PHE A 44 2.00 -4.54 -0.01
CA PHE A 44 2.18 -4.84 1.41
C PHE A 44 3.47 -5.63 1.51
N ALA A 45 4.48 -5.07 2.17
CA ALA A 45 5.82 -5.66 2.18
C ALA A 45 6.41 -5.70 3.59
N ALA A 46 7.20 -6.72 3.85
CA ALA A 46 7.93 -6.85 5.11
C ALA A 46 9.00 -5.76 5.20
N ASP A 47 9.02 -5.05 6.33
CA ASP A 47 10.07 -4.07 6.57
C ASP A 47 11.40 -4.79 6.78
N PRO A 48 12.49 -4.37 6.11
CA PRO A 48 13.77 -5.07 6.22
C PRO A 48 14.51 -4.83 7.55
N VAL A 49 14.09 -3.84 8.32
CA VAL A 49 14.77 -3.46 9.57
C VAL A 49 13.97 -3.90 10.80
N GLN A 50 12.67 -3.67 10.79
CA GLN A 50 11.80 -3.99 11.92
C GLN A 50 11.02 -5.27 11.63
N ASP A 51 11.27 -6.31 12.45
CA ASP A 51 10.78 -7.66 12.20
C ASP A 51 9.25 -7.83 12.23
N ASP A 52 8.55 -7.00 12.97
CA ASP A 52 7.10 -7.09 13.16
C ASP A 52 6.31 -6.07 12.34
N LEU A 53 6.96 -5.41 11.37
CA LEU A 53 6.36 -4.32 10.61
C LEU A 53 6.10 -4.70 9.16
N ILE A 54 4.89 -4.36 8.69
CA ILE A 54 4.51 -4.41 7.28
C ILE A 54 4.35 -2.96 6.81
N GLN A 55 5.06 -2.60 5.75
CA GLN A 55 4.90 -1.31 5.09
C GLN A 55 3.90 -1.44 3.95
N VAL A 56 2.97 -0.49 3.86
CA VAL A 56 1.95 -0.48 2.81
C VAL A 56 2.09 0.78 1.99
N TYR A 57 2.11 0.59 0.67
CA TYR A 57 2.01 1.70 -0.26
C TYR A 57 0.98 1.39 -1.33
N GLU A 58 0.04 2.31 -1.51
CA GLU A 58 -0.97 2.22 -2.56
C GLU A 58 -1.02 3.53 -3.31
N LEU A 59 -1.25 3.45 -4.60
CA LEU A 59 -1.48 4.63 -5.43
C LEU A 59 -2.70 4.37 -6.30
N TRP A 60 -3.65 5.27 -6.23
CA TRP A 60 -4.93 5.17 -6.93
C TRP A 60 -5.12 6.33 -7.88
N GLU A 61 -5.75 6.05 -9.01
CA GLU A 61 -5.98 7.02 -10.06
C GLU A 61 -6.82 8.22 -9.60
N SER A 62 -7.73 7.99 -8.64
CA SER A 62 -8.64 9.01 -8.13
C SER A 62 -9.20 8.62 -6.76
N GLU A 63 -9.85 9.59 -6.10
CA GLU A 63 -10.60 9.33 -4.87
C GLU A 63 -11.68 8.28 -5.11
N GLU A 64 -12.36 8.35 -6.24
CA GLU A 64 -13.42 7.39 -6.59
C GLU A 64 -12.86 5.97 -6.71
N SER A 65 -11.71 5.80 -7.38
CA SER A 65 -11.08 4.48 -7.51
C SER A 65 -10.73 3.89 -6.16
N LEU A 66 -10.20 4.69 -5.24
CA LEU A 66 -9.93 4.24 -3.88
C LEU A 66 -11.21 3.88 -3.15
N ASP A 67 -12.24 4.70 -3.28
CA ASP A 67 -13.51 4.47 -2.57
C ASP A 67 -14.18 3.18 -3.06
N VAL A 68 -14.14 2.91 -4.35
CA VAL A 68 -14.62 1.65 -4.93
C VAL A 68 -13.82 0.46 -4.39
N HIS A 69 -12.48 0.61 -4.31
CA HIS A 69 -11.61 -0.42 -3.73
C HIS A 69 -12.03 -0.78 -2.31
N LEU A 70 -12.37 0.19 -1.49
CA LEU A 70 -12.72 -0.03 -0.09
C LEU A 70 -14.04 -0.81 0.11
N ARG A 71 -14.76 -1.06 -0.99
CA ARG A 71 -15.96 -1.90 -1.00
C ARG A 71 -15.78 -3.15 -1.85
N HIS A 72 -14.63 -3.30 -2.47
CA HIS A 72 -14.34 -4.40 -3.38
C HIS A 72 -14.08 -5.70 -2.60
N PRO A 73 -14.45 -6.87 -3.15
CA PRO A 73 -14.12 -8.16 -2.53
C PRO A 73 -12.63 -8.35 -2.21
N ASN A 74 -11.73 -7.80 -3.05
CA ASN A 74 -10.29 -7.87 -2.78
C ASN A 74 -9.91 -7.15 -1.48
N TYR A 75 -10.50 -5.97 -1.24
CA TYR A 75 -10.27 -5.25 0.01
C TYR A 75 -10.80 -6.03 1.21
N LEU A 76 -12.00 -6.59 1.09
CA LEU A 76 -12.62 -7.38 2.16
C LEU A 76 -11.78 -8.62 2.48
N ALA A 77 -11.23 -9.27 1.44
CA ALA A 77 -10.35 -10.43 1.61
C ALA A 77 -9.05 -10.03 2.32
N MET A 78 -8.45 -8.89 1.95
CA MET A 78 -7.25 -8.41 2.62
C MET A 78 -7.53 -8.07 4.09
N ARG A 79 -8.63 -7.39 4.35
CA ARG A 79 -9.03 -7.04 5.71
C ARG A 79 -9.23 -8.28 6.58
N GLU A 80 -9.84 -9.34 6.02
CA GLU A 80 -10.02 -10.60 6.72
C GLU A 80 -8.68 -11.28 6.99
N ALA A 81 -7.79 -11.33 6.00
CA ALA A 81 -6.45 -11.89 6.16
C ALA A 81 -5.65 -11.15 7.23
N LEU A 82 -5.70 -9.83 7.23
CA LEU A 82 -5.03 -9.00 8.24
C LEU A 82 -5.62 -9.26 9.62
N GLY A 83 -6.94 -9.34 9.73
CA GLY A 83 -7.61 -9.62 11.01
C GLY A 83 -7.24 -10.95 11.61
N ALA A 84 -6.96 -11.97 10.79
CA ALA A 84 -6.53 -13.29 11.24
C ALA A 84 -5.02 -13.40 11.46
N GLY A 85 -4.24 -12.40 11.03
CA GLY A 85 -2.78 -12.46 10.95
C GLY A 85 -2.03 -12.01 12.19
N GLY A 86 -2.72 -11.73 13.30
CA GLY A 86 -2.05 -11.34 14.56
C GLY A 86 -1.65 -9.87 14.62
N ILE A 87 -2.45 -8.99 14.04
CA ILE A 87 -2.19 -7.54 14.08
C ILE A 87 -2.24 -7.03 15.51
N THR A 88 -1.24 -6.22 15.88
CA THR A 88 -1.17 -5.53 17.17
C THR A 88 -1.41 -4.02 17.03
N GLY A 89 -1.28 -3.47 15.83
CA GLY A 89 -1.56 -2.07 15.58
C GLY A 89 -1.48 -1.73 14.10
N ALA A 90 -2.12 -0.64 13.73
CA ALA A 90 -2.07 -0.13 12.35
C ALA A 90 -2.29 1.37 12.35
N VAL A 91 -1.51 2.06 11.55
CA VAL A 91 -1.69 3.48 11.27
C VAL A 91 -1.75 3.63 9.76
N SER A 92 -2.79 4.27 9.25
CA SER A 92 -2.94 4.49 7.81
C SER A 92 -3.35 5.93 7.52
N ARG A 93 -2.84 6.46 6.42
CA ARG A 93 -3.15 7.80 5.95
C ARG A 93 -3.32 7.81 4.44
N LYS A 94 -4.17 8.68 3.95
CA LYS A 94 -4.30 8.93 2.52
C LYS A 94 -3.90 10.36 2.22
N HIS A 95 -3.32 10.56 1.04
CA HIS A 95 -2.82 11.86 0.60
C HIS A 95 -3.35 12.15 -0.80
N ARG A 96 -3.94 13.32 -0.97
CA ARG A 96 -4.29 13.79 -2.31
C ARG A 96 -3.04 14.41 -2.91
N ILE A 97 -2.64 13.89 -4.08
CA ILE A 97 -1.42 14.35 -4.73
C ILE A 97 -1.72 15.59 -5.56
N GLU A 98 -1.10 16.70 -5.19
CA GLU A 98 -1.24 17.98 -5.88
C GLU A 98 -0.25 18.10 -7.04
N ALA A 99 0.96 17.58 -6.85
CA ALA A 99 2.01 17.64 -7.84
C ALA A 99 2.91 16.41 -7.76
N SER A 100 3.44 16.01 -8.89
CA SER A 100 4.41 14.93 -8.98
C SER A 100 5.53 15.38 -9.92
N ALA A 101 6.77 15.00 -9.58
CA ALA A 101 7.93 15.27 -10.39
C ALA A 101 8.92 14.11 -10.22
N GLU A 102 9.82 13.97 -11.19
CA GLU A 102 10.89 12.99 -11.05
C GLU A 102 11.92 13.47 -10.04
N VAL A 103 12.50 12.54 -9.29
CA VAL A 103 13.55 12.85 -8.32
C VAL A 103 14.83 13.27 -9.05
N TYR A 104 15.14 12.59 -10.17
CA TYR A 104 16.36 12.83 -10.94
C TYR A 104 16.01 13.61 -12.21
N GLY A 105 16.69 14.73 -12.42
CA GLY A 105 16.54 15.50 -13.65
C GLY A 105 17.14 14.78 -14.85
N SER A 106 17.01 15.39 -16.04
CA SER A 106 17.51 14.79 -17.28
C SER A 106 19.03 14.55 -17.28
N ASP A 107 19.77 15.30 -16.45
CA ASP A 107 21.21 15.15 -16.27
C ASP A 107 21.58 14.19 -15.12
N GLY A 108 20.59 13.56 -14.50
CA GLY A 108 20.80 12.66 -13.38
C GLY A 108 20.97 13.34 -12.02
N THR A 109 20.78 14.66 -11.94
CA THR A 109 20.90 15.38 -10.67
C THR A 109 19.63 15.22 -9.84
N PRO A 110 19.72 14.71 -8.59
CA PRO A 110 18.54 14.56 -7.73
C PRO A 110 18.14 15.89 -7.10
N SER A 111 16.84 16.07 -6.91
CA SER A 111 16.28 17.23 -6.20
C SER A 111 15.02 16.85 -5.46
N GLY A 112 14.82 17.45 -4.29
CA GLY A 112 13.57 17.34 -3.54
C GLY A 112 12.56 18.40 -3.89
N TYR A 113 12.90 19.36 -4.74
CA TYR A 113 11.99 20.43 -5.14
C TYR A 113 11.24 20.06 -6.40
N PHE A 114 10.02 20.63 -6.54
CA PHE A 114 9.13 20.34 -7.68
C PHE A 114 9.33 21.30 -8.84
N ASP A 115 10.01 22.39 -8.61
CA ASP A 115 10.27 23.41 -9.65
C ASP A 115 11.57 23.17 -10.39
#